data_47decf7e0d6a4e2d0e24e0799f54f392
#
_entry.id   47decf7e0d6a4e2d0e24e0799f54f392
#
_cell.length_a   1.000
_cell.length_b   1.000
_cell.length_c   1.000
_cell.angle_alpha   90.00
_cell.angle_beta   90.00
_cell.angle_gamma   90.00
#
_symmetry.space_group_name_H-M   'P 1'
#
loop_
_entity.id
_entity.type
_entity.pdbx_description
1 polymer ?
#
loop_
_entity_poly.entity_id
_entity_poly.type
_entity_poly.pdbx_seq_one_letter_code
_entity_poly.pdbx_strand_id
1 'polypeptide(L)'
;GSEMCIRDSAEGDPWWQLAGKTPEDVREQRRTVTLALPGLADSVCRGITDVSGTGSFVGHATNYPRLLGLQPDLYRCFMCQTWAHTSSRGTIGLVRPETHFTDEKAGHLREETYPRLRRHWQFVNELKLFDEVHDLVTYGVHVYGSPAQPHFLQASALYHPDTVVGSLRHDGSGGAPGFK
;
A
#
# COMPACT_ATOMS: atom_id res chain seq x y z
N GLY A 1 3.47 -15.58 2.07
CA GLY A 1 3.94 -16.75 1.32
C GLY A 1 2.88 -17.81 1.09
N SER A 2 2.00 -18.11 2.08
CA SER A 2 1.02 -19.21 1.96
C SER A 2 -0.16 -18.91 1.02
N GLU A 3 -0.66 -17.68 1.02
CA GLU A 3 -1.85 -17.32 0.21
C GLU A 3 -1.59 -17.33 -1.30
N MET A 4 -0.39 -17.03 -1.71
CA MET A 4 -0.01 -16.96 -3.12
C MET A 4 0.19 -18.35 -3.73
N CYS A 5 0.81 -19.28 -2.98
CA CYS A 5 0.87 -20.70 -3.37
C CYS A 5 -0.54 -21.31 -3.49
N ILE A 6 -1.50 -20.83 -2.68
CA ILE A 6 -2.90 -21.28 -2.75
C ILE A 6 -3.54 -20.80 -4.06
N ARG A 7 -3.33 -19.55 -4.49
CA ARG A 7 -3.92 -19.02 -5.71
C ARG A 7 -3.44 -19.77 -6.95
N ASP A 8 -2.13 -19.95 -7.08
CA ASP A 8 -1.56 -20.67 -8.23
C ASP A 8 -1.97 -22.15 -8.25
N SER A 9 -2.11 -22.77 -7.07
CA SER A 9 -2.63 -24.13 -6.94
C SER A 9 -4.12 -24.20 -7.27
N ALA A 10 -4.88 -23.14 -6.98
CA ALA A 10 -6.33 -23.08 -7.19
C ALA A 10 -6.71 -22.96 -8.67
N GLU A 11 -5.84 -22.43 -9.53
CA GLU A 11 -6.06 -22.42 -10.98
C GLU A 11 -6.07 -23.82 -11.59
N GLY A 12 -5.28 -24.75 -11.04
CA GLY A 12 -5.22 -26.15 -11.50
C GLY A 12 -6.00 -27.14 -10.66
N ASP A 13 -6.37 -26.79 -9.42
CA ASP A 13 -7.10 -27.64 -8.49
C ASP A 13 -8.12 -26.82 -7.68
N PRO A 14 -9.41 -26.82 -8.08
CA PRO A 14 -10.48 -26.05 -7.43
C PRO A 14 -10.67 -26.34 -5.94
N TRP A 15 -10.16 -27.47 -5.44
CA TRP A 15 -10.21 -27.79 -4.01
C TRP A 15 -9.64 -26.65 -3.15
N TRP A 16 -8.58 -25.99 -3.59
CA TRP A 16 -7.92 -24.91 -2.84
C TRP A 16 -8.79 -23.67 -2.67
N GLN A 17 -9.74 -23.44 -3.57
CA GLN A 17 -10.73 -22.35 -3.43
C GLN A 17 -11.89 -22.74 -2.52
N LEU A 18 -12.26 -24.02 -2.52
CA LEU A 18 -13.48 -24.50 -1.88
C LEU A 18 -13.26 -25.03 -0.46
N ALA A 19 -12.04 -25.36 -0.09
CA ALA A 19 -11.69 -26.14 1.10
C ALA A 19 -11.76 -25.41 2.44
N GLY A 20 -12.24 -24.20 2.56
CA GLY A 20 -12.42 -23.49 3.84
C GLY A 20 -11.25 -23.66 4.84
N LYS A 21 -11.55 -23.67 6.15
CA LYS A 21 -10.57 -23.97 7.21
C LYS A 21 -10.34 -25.47 7.32
N THR A 22 -9.27 -25.96 6.74
CA THR A 22 -8.89 -27.38 6.72
C THR A 22 -7.65 -27.61 7.58
N PRO A 23 -7.54 -28.73 8.34
CA PRO A 23 -6.33 -29.12 9.09
C PRO A 23 -5.08 -29.17 8.20
N GLU A 24 -3.93 -28.86 8.79
CA GLU A 24 -2.66 -28.74 8.02
C GLU A 24 -2.21 -30.07 7.41
N ASP A 25 -2.42 -31.19 8.10
CA ASP A 25 -2.11 -32.53 7.60
C ASP A 25 -2.91 -32.86 6.33
N VAL A 26 -4.19 -32.51 6.29
CA VAL A 26 -5.05 -32.69 5.11
C VAL A 26 -4.60 -31.78 3.97
N ARG A 27 -4.21 -30.54 4.28
CA ARG A 27 -3.66 -29.59 3.30
C ARG A 27 -2.35 -30.06 2.71
N GLU A 28 -1.46 -30.66 3.52
CA GLU A 28 -0.17 -31.18 3.06
C GLU A 28 -0.36 -32.38 2.13
N GLN A 29 -1.25 -33.32 2.50
CA GLN A 29 -1.62 -34.43 1.63
C GLN A 29 -2.21 -33.93 0.29
N ARG A 30 -3.11 -32.95 0.35
CA ARG A 30 -3.71 -32.38 -0.87
C ARG A 30 -2.65 -31.67 -1.72
N ARG A 31 -1.72 -30.94 -1.11
CA ARG A 31 -0.62 -30.29 -1.82
C ARG A 31 0.19 -31.29 -2.65
N THR A 32 0.53 -32.44 -2.07
CA THR A 32 1.24 -33.50 -2.78
C THR A 32 0.47 -33.98 -4.00
N VAL A 33 -0.85 -34.22 -3.86
CA VAL A 33 -1.70 -34.66 -4.97
C VAL A 33 -1.82 -33.56 -6.03
N THR A 34 -2.03 -32.32 -5.63
CA THR A 34 -2.14 -31.16 -6.53
C THR A 34 -0.86 -30.97 -7.34
N LEU A 35 0.31 -31.01 -6.71
CA LEU A 35 1.60 -30.84 -7.40
C LEU A 35 1.95 -32.00 -8.34
N ALA A 36 1.31 -33.15 -8.18
CA ALA A 36 1.47 -34.28 -9.10
C ALA A 36 0.65 -34.12 -10.40
N LEU A 37 -0.23 -33.14 -10.49
CA LEU A 37 -0.97 -32.84 -11.72
C LEU A 37 -0.02 -32.31 -12.81
N PRO A 38 -0.19 -32.72 -14.09
CA PRO A 38 0.72 -32.34 -15.16
C PRO A 38 0.90 -30.82 -15.30
N GLY A 39 2.13 -30.34 -15.25
CA GLY A 39 2.49 -28.92 -15.42
C GLY A 39 2.20 -28.01 -14.23
N LEU A 40 1.50 -28.48 -13.20
CA LEU A 40 1.12 -27.61 -12.09
C LEU A 40 2.27 -27.30 -11.15
N ALA A 41 3.18 -28.25 -10.91
CA ALA A 41 4.41 -28.00 -10.14
C ALA A 41 5.25 -26.89 -10.78
N ASP A 42 5.43 -26.90 -12.09
CA ASP A 42 6.18 -25.87 -12.83
C ASP A 42 5.48 -24.51 -12.78
N SER A 43 4.13 -24.48 -12.83
CA SER A 43 3.35 -23.26 -12.72
C SER A 43 3.49 -22.63 -11.33
N VAL A 44 3.34 -23.45 -10.29
CA VAL A 44 3.50 -23.00 -8.88
C VAL A 44 4.93 -22.53 -8.62
N CYS A 45 5.94 -23.25 -9.11
CA CYS A 45 7.35 -22.84 -8.97
C CYS A 45 7.62 -21.50 -9.67
N ARG A 46 7.09 -21.28 -10.86
CA ARG A 46 7.20 -20.00 -11.56
C ARG A 46 6.55 -18.86 -10.76
N GLY A 47 5.31 -19.05 -10.29
CA GLY A 47 4.63 -18.05 -9.47
C GLY A 47 5.40 -17.69 -8.21
N ILE A 48 5.94 -18.70 -7.48
CA ILE A 48 6.78 -18.47 -6.30
C ILE A 48 8.07 -17.72 -6.68
N THR A 49 8.69 -18.07 -7.79
CA THR A 49 9.94 -17.43 -8.26
C THR A 49 9.70 -15.97 -8.61
N ASP A 50 8.63 -15.65 -9.34
CA ASP A 50 8.28 -14.29 -9.74
C ASP A 50 8.02 -13.40 -8.53
N VAL A 51 7.30 -13.91 -7.56
CA VAL A 51 7.02 -13.18 -6.33
C VAL A 51 8.25 -13.01 -5.46
N SER A 52 9.03 -14.07 -5.27
CA SER A 52 10.28 -14.01 -4.50
C SER A 52 11.28 -13.09 -5.18
N GLY A 53 11.37 -13.13 -6.51
CA GLY A 53 12.21 -12.25 -7.30
C GLY A 53 11.80 -10.78 -7.15
N THR A 54 10.50 -10.49 -7.29
CA THR A 54 9.95 -9.14 -7.07
C THR A 54 10.20 -8.69 -5.63
N GLY A 55 9.91 -9.53 -4.64
CA GLY A 55 10.15 -9.22 -3.23
C GLY A 55 11.61 -8.91 -2.93
N SER A 56 12.53 -9.71 -3.50
CA SER A 56 13.97 -9.49 -3.37
C SER A 56 14.42 -8.18 -4.03
N PHE A 57 13.89 -7.88 -5.21
CA PHE A 57 14.20 -6.64 -5.94
C PHE A 57 13.75 -5.40 -5.16
N VAL A 58 12.48 -5.37 -4.71
CA VAL A 58 11.94 -4.19 -3.99
C VAL A 58 12.46 -4.07 -2.56
N GLY A 59 12.88 -5.17 -1.94
CA GLY A 59 13.50 -5.18 -0.60
C GLY A 59 15.00 -4.90 -0.59
N HIS A 60 15.65 -4.83 -1.77
CA HIS A 60 17.10 -4.67 -1.83
C HIS A 60 17.51 -3.20 -1.62
N ALA A 61 18.46 -2.98 -0.71
CA ALA A 61 18.91 -1.65 -0.31
C ALA A 61 19.49 -0.81 -1.47
N THR A 62 20.10 -1.44 -2.47
CA THR A 62 20.61 -0.73 -3.65
C THR A 62 19.50 -0.14 -4.51
N ASN A 63 18.35 -0.83 -4.61
CA ASN A 63 17.22 -0.35 -5.42
C ASN A 63 16.38 0.68 -4.67
N TYR A 64 16.17 0.45 -3.37
CA TYR A 64 15.35 1.30 -2.51
C TYR A 64 16.03 1.54 -1.16
N PRO A 65 17.11 2.31 -1.08
CA PRO A 65 17.86 2.53 0.16
C PRO A 65 17.02 3.15 1.28
N ARG A 66 16.00 3.95 0.93
CA ARG A 66 15.06 4.57 1.89
C ARG A 66 14.10 3.60 2.53
N LEU A 67 13.96 2.38 1.97
CA LEU A 67 13.08 1.33 2.46
C LEU A 67 13.84 0.24 3.25
N LEU A 68 15.10 0.46 3.56
CA LEU A 68 15.91 -0.51 4.29
C LEU A 68 15.27 -0.85 5.65
N GLY A 69 15.12 -2.15 5.91
CA GLY A 69 14.51 -2.66 7.15
C GLY A 69 12.98 -2.66 7.16
N LEU A 70 12.34 -2.11 6.13
CA LEU A 70 10.90 -2.19 5.95
C LEU A 70 10.51 -3.48 5.20
N GLN A 71 9.33 -3.99 5.52
CA GLN A 71 8.72 -5.02 4.69
C GLN A 71 8.45 -4.43 3.29
N PRO A 72 8.81 -5.16 2.22
CA PRO A 72 8.54 -4.71 0.85
C PRO A 72 7.05 -4.42 0.64
N ASP A 73 6.76 -3.22 0.15
CA ASP A 73 5.41 -2.78 -0.19
C ASP A 73 5.49 -1.86 -1.41
N LEU A 74 4.73 -2.18 -2.44
CA LEU A 74 4.81 -1.49 -3.72
C LEU A 74 4.47 0.00 -3.62
N TYR A 75 3.52 0.40 -2.77
CA TYR A 75 3.20 1.83 -2.65
C TYR A 75 4.40 2.64 -2.13
N ARG A 76 5.21 2.07 -1.23
CA ARG A 76 6.44 2.71 -0.71
C ARG A 76 7.50 2.83 -1.80
N CYS A 77 7.60 1.81 -2.66
CA CYS A 77 8.47 1.85 -3.83
C CYS A 77 8.05 2.95 -4.81
N PHE A 78 6.75 3.07 -5.10
CA PHE A 78 6.21 4.14 -5.94
C PHE A 78 6.47 5.53 -5.36
N MET A 79 6.38 5.71 -4.04
CA MET A 79 6.78 6.98 -3.42
C MET A 79 8.23 7.34 -3.74
N CYS A 80 9.16 6.42 -3.52
CA CYS A 80 10.58 6.63 -3.79
C CYS A 80 10.84 6.93 -5.27
N GLN A 81 10.18 6.22 -6.18
CA GLN A 81 10.31 6.42 -7.62
C GLN A 81 9.76 7.77 -8.06
N THR A 82 8.58 8.16 -7.60
CA THR A 82 8.03 9.48 -7.95
C THR A 82 8.91 10.61 -7.47
N TRP A 83 9.49 10.51 -6.27
CA TRP A 83 10.45 11.51 -5.78
C TRP A 83 11.74 11.55 -6.60
N ALA A 84 12.24 10.40 -7.06
CA ALA A 84 13.45 10.32 -7.87
C ALA A 84 13.28 10.94 -9.27
N HIS A 85 12.07 10.82 -9.85
CA HIS A 85 11.77 11.28 -11.21
C HIS A 85 11.15 12.68 -11.26
N THR A 86 10.88 13.31 -10.14
CA THR A 86 10.28 14.65 -10.09
C THR A 86 11.36 15.73 -10.23
N SER A 87 11.11 16.70 -11.10
CA SER A 87 11.98 17.87 -11.24
C SER A 87 12.00 18.74 -9.98
N SER A 88 13.00 19.62 -9.86
CA SER A 88 13.14 20.53 -8.71
C SER A 88 11.94 21.48 -8.52
N ARG A 89 11.13 21.70 -9.54
CA ARG A 89 9.90 22.52 -9.49
C ARG A 89 8.63 21.68 -9.61
N GLY A 90 8.76 20.35 -9.63
CA GLY A 90 7.65 19.44 -9.78
C GLY A 90 6.82 19.32 -8.51
N THR A 91 5.56 18.98 -8.70
CA THR A 91 4.62 18.62 -7.64
C THR A 91 4.08 17.23 -7.90
N ILE A 92 3.98 16.42 -6.85
CA ILE A 92 3.46 15.06 -6.90
C ILE A 92 2.22 14.97 -6.04
N GLY A 93 1.13 14.42 -6.58
CA GLY A 93 -0.05 14.04 -5.81
C GLY A 93 -0.17 12.51 -5.74
N LEU A 94 -0.30 11.95 -4.54
CA LEU A 94 -0.47 10.52 -4.33
C LEU A 94 -1.65 10.25 -3.39
N VAL A 95 -2.46 9.25 -3.75
CA VAL A 95 -3.45 8.63 -2.86
C VAL A 95 -2.91 7.26 -2.46
N ARG A 96 -2.79 6.98 -1.15
CA ARG A 96 -2.14 5.76 -0.68
C ARG A 96 -2.42 5.47 0.79
N PRO A 97 -2.16 4.24 1.26
CA PRO A 97 -2.18 3.92 2.69
C PRO A 97 -1.22 4.81 3.51
N GLU A 98 -1.51 5.00 4.77
CA GLU A 98 -0.74 5.86 5.67
C GLU A 98 0.20 5.12 6.62
N THR A 99 0.29 3.81 6.47
CA THR A 99 1.03 2.95 7.41
C THR A 99 2.48 3.36 7.62
N HIS A 100 3.13 4.04 6.67
CA HIS A 100 4.50 4.52 6.82
C HIS A 100 4.65 5.65 7.88
N PHE A 101 3.57 6.36 8.23
CA PHE A 101 3.60 7.35 9.31
C PHE A 101 3.57 6.69 10.69
N THR A 102 2.94 5.52 10.81
CA THR A 102 2.75 4.79 12.07
C THR A 102 3.68 3.59 12.25
N ASP A 103 4.30 3.09 11.17
CA ASP A 103 5.24 1.97 11.22
C ASP A 103 6.54 2.40 11.93
N GLU A 104 6.87 1.74 13.04
CA GLU A 104 8.06 2.03 13.85
C GLU A 104 9.35 1.96 13.02
N LYS A 105 9.43 1.02 12.09
CA LYS A 105 10.61 0.80 11.25
C LYS A 105 10.75 1.81 10.11
N ALA A 106 9.71 2.61 9.83
CA ALA A 106 9.71 3.56 8.70
C ALA A 106 10.43 4.90 8.99
N GLY A 107 11.34 4.95 9.96
CA GLY A 107 12.09 6.15 10.32
C GLY A 107 12.78 6.82 9.14
N HIS A 108 13.58 6.06 8.38
CA HIS A 108 14.29 6.58 7.19
C HIS A 108 13.35 7.06 6.09
N LEU A 109 12.20 6.38 5.89
CA LEU A 109 11.21 6.83 4.93
C LEU A 109 10.52 8.12 5.39
N ARG A 110 10.22 8.27 6.69
CA ARG A 110 9.66 9.50 7.25
C ARG A 110 10.62 10.68 7.17
N GLU A 111 11.91 10.47 7.43
CA GLU A 111 12.96 11.47 7.29
C GLU A 111 12.95 12.09 5.89
N GLU A 112 12.73 11.30 4.86
CA GLU A 112 12.62 11.76 3.47
C GLU A 112 11.23 12.32 3.12
N THR A 113 10.19 11.85 3.81
CA THR A 113 8.79 12.26 3.58
C THR A 113 8.54 13.70 4.04
N TYR A 114 8.89 14.03 5.29
CA TYR A 114 8.54 15.32 5.89
C TYR A 114 9.11 16.54 5.16
N PRO A 115 10.37 16.56 4.69
CA PRO A 115 10.89 17.69 3.93
C PRO A 115 10.17 17.92 2.60
N ARG A 116 9.57 16.87 2.03
CA ARG A 116 8.86 16.93 0.74
C ARG A 116 7.37 17.22 0.89
N LEU A 117 6.77 16.91 2.04
CA LEU A 117 5.34 17.02 2.26
C LEU A 117 4.89 18.49 2.21
N ARG A 118 3.77 18.76 1.51
CA ARG A 118 3.12 20.08 1.41
C ARG A 118 1.69 20.05 1.89
N ARG A 119 0.98 18.92 1.62
CA ARG A 119 -0.40 18.68 2.04
C ARG A 119 -0.54 17.24 2.48
N HIS A 120 -1.28 17.04 3.56
CA HIS A 120 -1.62 15.74 4.10
C HIS A 120 -3.10 15.76 4.49
N TRP A 121 -3.93 15.13 3.67
CA TRP A 121 -5.35 14.96 3.93
C TRP A 121 -5.59 13.48 4.26
N GLN A 122 -5.88 13.19 5.53
CA GLN A 122 -6.15 11.82 5.98
C GLN A 122 -7.66 11.56 5.96
N PHE A 123 -8.04 10.51 5.28
CA PHE A 123 -9.42 10.05 5.16
C PHE A 123 -9.62 8.70 5.84
N VAL A 124 -10.83 8.49 6.36
CA VAL A 124 -11.34 7.19 6.77
C VAL A 124 -12.29 6.69 5.68
N ASN A 125 -12.17 5.42 5.27
CA ASN A 125 -12.97 4.87 4.17
C ASN A 125 -14.41 4.50 4.58
N GLU A 126 -14.95 5.08 5.66
CA GLU A 126 -16.29 4.77 6.18
C GLU A 126 -17.40 4.96 5.14
N LEU A 127 -17.25 5.92 4.25
CA LEU A 127 -18.18 6.16 3.14
C LEU A 127 -17.92 5.25 1.92
N LYS A 128 -16.99 4.30 2.03
CA LYS A 128 -16.62 3.35 0.97
C LYS A 128 -16.33 4.01 -0.37
N LEU A 129 -15.58 5.11 -0.35
CA LEU A 129 -15.06 5.73 -1.58
C LEU A 129 -14.13 4.78 -2.35
N PHE A 130 -13.60 3.77 -1.66
CA PHE A 130 -12.90 2.62 -2.21
C PHE A 130 -13.66 1.35 -1.76
N ASP A 131 -14.54 0.84 -2.60
CA ASP A 131 -15.44 -0.28 -2.28
C ASP A 131 -14.74 -1.56 -1.83
N GLU A 132 -13.57 -1.85 -2.42
CA GLU A 132 -12.79 -3.05 -2.12
C GLU A 132 -11.95 -2.93 -0.83
N VAL A 133 -11.87 -1.73 -0.24
CA VAL A 133 -11.10 -1.46 0.96
C VAL A 133 -12.03 -1.42 2.17
N HIS A 134 -11.61 -2.08 3.26
CA HIS A 134 -12.38 -2.10 4.51
C HIS A 134 -12.67 -0.67 4.99
N ASP A 135 -13.87 -0.44 5.52
CA ASP A 135 -14.40 0.86 5.95
C ASP A 135 -13.57 1.58 7.03
N LEU A 136 -12.88 0.84 7.89
CA LEU A 136 -12.00 1.41 8.93
C LEU A 136 -10.57 1.71 8.46
N VAL A 137 -10.24 1.41 7.21
CA VAL A 137 -8.90 1.70 6.68
C VAL A 137 -8.75 3.21 6.45
N THR A 138 -7.64 3.75 6.94
CA THR A 138 -7.25 5.13 6.64
C THR A 138 -6.34 5.18 5.41
N TYR A 139 -6.58 6.18 4.59
CA TYR A 139 -5.75 6.51 3.44
C TYR A 139 -5.49 8.00 3.40
N GLY A 140 -4.42 8.40 2.75
CA GLY A 140 -4.04 9.80 2.66
C GLY A 140 -3.94 10.28 1.23
N VAL A 141 -4.39 11.52 1.01
CA VAL A 141 -4.05 12.32 -0.16
C VAL A 141 -2.86 13.20 0.21
N HIS A 142 -1.74 12.97 -0.43
CA HIS A 142 -0.49 13.63 -0.12
C HIS A 142 0.01 14.44 -1.30
N VAL A 143 0.40 15.67 -1.06
CA VAL A 143 1.06 16.51 -2.05
C VAL A 143 2.50 16.74 -1.61
N TYR A 144 3.43 16.42 -2.49
CA TYR A 144 4.87 16.57 -2.30
C TYR A 144 5.46 17.58 -3.28
N GLY A 145 6.53 18.22 -2.85
CA GLY A 145 7.41 19.04 -3.68
C GLY A 145 8.88 18.67 -3.45
N SER A 146 9.79 19.50 -3.92
CA SER A 146 11.23 19.36 -3.65
C SER A 146 11.52 19.43 -2.15
N PRO A 147 12.58 18.77 -1.65
CA PRO A 147 12.97 18.85 -0.25
C PRO A 147 13.14 20.30 0.22
N ALA A 148 12.55 20.61 1.37
CA ALA A 148 12.66 21.91 2.05
C ALA A 148 12.54 21.69 3.55
N GLN A 149 12.65 22.74 4.35
CA GLN A 149 12.36 22.64 5.77
C GLN A 149 10.89 22.16 5.93
N PRO A 150 10.63 21.18 6.82
CA PRO A 150 9.29 20.64 6.99
C PRO A 150 8.27 21.72 7.31
N HIS A 151 7.32 21.90 6.39
CA HIS A 151 6.20 22.82 6.54
C HIS A 151 5.06 22.36 5.64
N PHE A 152 3.97 21.88 6.24
CA PHE A 152 2.82 21.35 5.50
C PHE A 152 1.51 21.60 6.23
N LEU A 153 0.42 21.63 5.48
CA LEU A 153 -0.92 21.66 6.04
C LEU A 153 -1.44 20.22 6.18
N GLN A 154 -2.10 19.95 7.30
CA GLN A 154 -2.70 18.67 7.59
C GLN A 154 -4.15 18.84 8.01
N ALA A 155 -5.01 17.91 7.55
CA ALA A 155 -6.33 17.66 8.09
C ALA A 155 -6.51 16.15 8.23
N SER A 156 -7.08 15.71 9.34
CA SER A 156 -7.24 14.29 9.68
C SER A 156 -8.69 13.96 10.00
N ALA A 157 -9.02 12.67 10.03
CA ALA A 157 -10.35 12.15 10.28
C ALA A 157 -11.40 12.72 9.30
N LEU A 158 -11.00 12.87 8.04
CA LEU A 158 -11.90 13.29 6.97
C LEU A 158 -12.68 12.08 6.44
N TYR A 159 -13.91 12.29 6.01
CA TYR A 159 -14.76 11.27 5.41
C TYR A 159 -15.02 11.55 3.93
N HIS A 160 -15.24 12.82 3.57
CA HIS A 160 -15.57 13.21 2.21
C HIS A 160 -14.63 14.31 1.69
N PRO A 161 -14.19 14.24 0.41
CA PRO A 161 -13.31 15.26 -0.18
C PRO A 161 -13.88 16.68 -0.17
N ASP A 162 -15.20 16.82 -0.23
CA ASP A 162 -15.88 18.14 -0.21
C ASP A 162 -15.61 18.92 1.07
N THR A 163 -15.29 18.26 2.19
CA THR A 163 -14.84 18.94 3.42
C THR A 163 -13.58 19.77 3.15
N VAL A 164 -12.62 19.21 2.42
CA VAL A 164 -11.38 19.92 2.05
C VAL A 164 -11.69 21.07 1.09
N VAL A 165 -12.49 20.81 0.05
CA VAL A 165 -12.87 21.82 -0.95
C VAL A 165 -13.65 22.97 -0.30
N GLY A 166 -14.60 22.65 0.57
CA GLY A 166 -15.37 23.63 1.33
C GLY A 166 -14.47 24.48 2.25
N SER A 167 -13.54 23.83 2.97
CA SER A 167 -12.60 24.52 3.85
C SER A 167 -11.66 25.48 3.11
N LEU A 168 -11.21 25.12 1.91
CA LEU A 168 -10.35 25.96 1.09
C LEU A 168 -11.07 27.22 0.56
N ARG A 169 -12.40 27.17 0.46
CA ARG A 169 -13.26 28.30 0.00
C ARG A 169 -13.85 29.10 1.14
N HIS A 170 -13.63 28.67 2.39
CA HIS A 170 -14.22 29.29 3.58
C HIS A 170 -13.55 30.64 3.87
N ASP A 171 -14.35 31.65 4.13
CA ASP A 171 -13.89 33.03 4.39
C ASP A 171 -13.40 33.26 5.83
N GLY A 172 -13.51 32.27 6.70
CA GLY A 172 -13.12 32.33 8.11
C GLY A 172 -14.23 32.73 9.05
N SER A 173 -15.44 33.01 8.54
CA SER A 173 -16.61 33.35 9.37
C SER A 173 -17.45 32.12 9.70
N GLY A 174 -17.78 31.92 10.98
CA GLY A 174 -18.54 30.77 11.46
C GLY A 174 -17.75 29.45 11.41
N GLY A 175 -18.43 28.30 11.44
CA GLY A 175 -17.83 26.98 11.36
C GLY A 175 -17.62 26.52 9.91
N ALA A 176 -16.49 25.89 9.60
CA ALA A 176 -16.29 25.25 8.30
C ALA A 176 -17.26 24.06 8.13
N PRO A 177 -17.86 23.86 6.95
CA PRO A 177 -18.75 22.74 6.72
C PRO A 177 -17.98 21.42 6.80
N GLY A 178 -18.54 20.46 7.53
CA GLY A 178 -18.06 19.07 7.55
C GLY A 178 -19.03 18.18 6.78
N PHE A 179 -18.51 17.20 6.07
CA PHE A 179 -19.28 16.20 5.32
C PHE A 179 -18.91 14.80 5.82
N LYS A 180 -19.94 14.03 6.15
CA LYS A 180 -19.83 12.63 6.52
C LYS A 180 -20.60 11.76 5.53
#